data_afbbc5c60ea23e786335f5d681551abb
#
_entry.id   afbbc5c60ea23e786335f5d681551abb
#
_cell.length_a   1.000
_cell.length_b   1.000
_cell.length_c   1.000
_cell.angle_alpha   90.00
_cell.angle_beta   90.00
_cell.angle_gamma   90.00
#
_symmetry.space_group_name_H-M   'P 1'
#
loop_
_entity.id
_entity.type
_entity.pdbx_description
1 polymer ?
#
loop_
_entity_poly.entity_id
_entity_poly.type
_entity_poly.pdbx_seq_one_letter_code
_entity_poly.pdbx_strand_id
1 'polypeptide(L)'
;AKPKQEDKSVAKTVKSTKPRVAPAREADLTTEIANLAKKLKRVFADEQNGYFEFLRRKGAAKKLDSMLADLEADLDRYRVMLEPELMAAALKGASSVSDASAATLRRDLKSGDVLGEVHTYVGDKVVEPIRKSVQKCLKSVDGDTDQAITALRGVYRQWRSDKADALAEDLCRLAFGRGAQNTAK
;
A
#
# COMPACT_ATOMS: atom_id res chain seq x y z
N ALA A 1 -56.45 39.14 46.16
CA ALA A 1 -55.71 37.98 45.69
C ALA A 1 -55.01 38.36 44.39
N LYS A 2 -53.71 38.51 44.45
CA LYS A 2 -52.79 38.71 43.24
C LYS A 2 -52.27 37.39 42.77
N PRO A 3 -52.22 37.12 41.46
CA PRO A 3 -51.45 36.03 40.97
C PRO A 3 -49.99 36.49 40.66
N LYS A 4 -49.04 35.63 41.01
CA LYS A 4 -47.61 35.74 40.78
C LYS A 4 -47.27 35.65 39.29
N GLN A 5 -46.43 36.56 38.81
CA GLN A 5 -45.73 36.44 37.54
C GLN A 5 -44.59 35.43 37.66
N GLU A 6 -44.59 34.43 36.79
CA GLU A 6 -43.46 33.52 36.58
C GLU A 6 -42.53 34.09 35.52
N ASP A 7 -41.28 34.28 35.93
CA ASP A 7 -40.19 34.75 35.13
C ASP A 7 -39.66 33.59 34.25
N LYS A 8 -39.86 33.64 32.94
CA LYS A 8 -39.33 32.67 32.00
C LYS A 8 -37.92 33.10 31.56
N SER A 9 -36.91 32.61 32.29
CA SER A 9 -35.53 32.65 31.86
C SER A 9 -35.35 31.83 30.58
N VAL A 10 -35.11 32.52 29.46
CA VAL A 10 -34.80 31.92 28.18
C VAL A 10 -33.33 31.57 28.16
N ALA A 11 -32.99 30.31 28.46
CA ALA A 11 -31.65 29.77 28.27
C ALA A 11 -31.36 29.65 26.77
N LYS A 12 -30.52 30.57 26.23
CA LYS A 12 -29.93 30.44 24.91
C LYS A 12 -28.97 29.27 24.89
N THR A 13 -29.43 28.15 24.37
CA THR A 13 -28.56 27.01 24.06
C THR A 13 -27.68 27.39 22.87
N VAL A 14 -26.42 27.74 23.12
CA VAL A 14 -25.40 27.92 22.11
C VAL A 14 -25.11 26.53 21.52
N LYS A 15 -25.65 26.24 20.35
CA LYS A 15 -25.31 25.06 19.59
C LYS A 15 -23.86 25.22 19.11
N SER A 16 -22.95 24.56 19.80
CA SER A 16 -21.57 24.33 19.31
C SER A 16 -21.63 23.50 18.04
N THR A 17 -21.60 24.14 16.90
CA THR A 17 -21.37 23.49 15.59
C THR A 17 -19.92 23.19 15.44
N LYS A 18 -19.40 22.14 16.11
CA LYS A 18 -18.22 21.45 15.64
C LYS A 18 -18.60 20.81 14.31
N PRO A 19 -17.80 21.02 13.23
CA PRO A 19 -18.05 20.31 11.99
C PRO A 19 -17.93 18.81 12.29
N ARG A 20 -19.05 18.12 12.24
CA ARG A 20 -19.10 16.68 12.27
C ARG A 20 -18.50 16.23 10.94
N VAL A 21 -17.19 15.95 10.92
CA VAL A 21 -16.61 15.19 9.83
C VAL A 21 -17.38 13.88 9.81
N ALA A 22 -18.28 13.75 8.86
CA ALA A 22 -18.95 12.50 8.62
C ALA A 22 -17.85 11.46 8.43
N PRO A 23 -17.93 10.27 9.09
CA PRO A 23 -17.00 9.20 8.77
C PRO A 23 -17.03 9.07 7.26
N ALA A 24 -15.86 9.19 6.61
CA ALA A 24 -15.74 9.03 5.17
C ALA A 24 -16.52 7.76 4.85
N ARG A 25 -17.59 7.86 4.08
CA ARG A 25 -18.35 6.69 3.64
C ARG A 25 -17.32 5.74 3.13
N GLU A 26 -17.37 4.50 3.60
CA GLU A 26 -16.48 3.44 3.18
C GLU A 26 -16.50 3.44 1.66
N ALA A 27 -15.53 4.16 1.07
CA ALA A 27 -15.52 4.37 -0.37
C ALA A 27 -15.29 2.98 -0.96
N ASP A 28 -16.08 2.62 -1.92
CA ASP A 28 -15.89 1.36 -2.64
C ASP A 28 -14.51 1.35 -3.31
N LEU A 29 -13.54 0.72 -2.66
CA LEU A 29 -12.18 0.53 -3.13
C LEU A 29 -12.00 -0.78 -3.89
N THR A 30 -13.07 -1.50 -4.17
CA THR A 30 -13.00 -2.84 -4.77
C THR A 30 -12.19 -2.87 -6.07
N THR A 31 -12.37 -1.86 -6.93
CA THR A 31 -11.63 -1.76 -8.20
C THR A 31 -10.14 -1.50 -7.97
N GLU A 32 -9.79 -0.56 -7.10
CA GLU A 32 -8.41 -0.19 -6.77
C GLU A 32 -7.68 -1.36 -6.12
N ILE A 33 -8.33 -2.06 -5.18
CA ILE A 33 -7.80 -3.25 -4.52
C ILE A 33 -7.55 -4.37 -5.56
N ALA A 34 -8.51 -4.65 -6.43
CA ALA A 34 -8.36 -5.69 -7.45
C ALA A 34 -7.21 -5.37 -8.44
N ASN A 35 -7.09 -4.11 -8.85
CA ASN A 35 -6.02 -3.66 -9.73
C ASN A 35 -4.65 -3.75 -9.04
N LEU A 36 -4.54 -3.30 -7.80
CA LEU A 36 -3.29 -3.37 -7.04
C LEU A 36 -2.90 -4.83 -6.74
N ALA A 37 -3.85 -5.70 -6.39
CA ALA A 37 -3.60 -7.13 -6.19
C ALA A 37 -3.05 -7.80 -7.46
N LYS A 38 -3.66 -7.51 -8.61
CA LYS A 38 -3.18 -7.99 -9.92
C LYS A 38 -1.76 -7.48 -10.21
N LYS A 39 -1.48 -6.22 -9.88
CA LYS A 39 -0.17 -5.62 -10.07
C LYS A 39 0.88 -6.27 -9.16
N LEU A 40 0.60 -6.46 -7.87
CA LEU A 40 1.47 -7.15 -6.92
C LEU A 40 1.78 -8.58 -7.39
N LYS A 41 0.76 -9.34 -7.81
CA LYS A 41 0.95 -10.70 -8.34
C LYS A 41 1.87 -10.73 -9.55
N ARG A 42 1.80 -9.71 -10.41
CA ARG A 42 2.67 -9.56 -11.56
C ARG A 42 4.11 -9.23 -11.15
N VAL A 43 4.29 -8.26 -10.25
CA VAL A 43 5.63 -7.89 -9.72
C VAL A 43 6.31 -9.11 -9.11
N PHE A 44 5.59 -9.90 -8.30
CA PHE A 44 6.12 -11.13 -7.72
C PHE A 44 6.49 -12.17 -8.79
N ALA A 45 5.71 -12.29 -9.87
CA ALA A 45 6.02 -13.19 -10.96
C ALA A 45 7.27 -12.76 -11.75
N ASP A 46 7.38 -11.47 -12.04
CA ASP A 46 8.52 -10.89 -12.76
C ASP A 46 9.81 -11.03 -11.93
N GLU A 47 9.74 -10.79 -10.62
CA GLU A 47 10.86 -10.99 -9.71
C GLU A 47 11.29 -12.46 -9.64
N GLN A 48 10.34 -13.39 -9.50
CA GLN A 48 10.59 -14.81 -9.53
C GLN A 48 11.31 -15.24 -10.83
N ASN A 49 10.85 -14.74 -11.96
CA ASN A 49 11.46 -15.03 -13.26
C ASN A 49 12.90 -14.49 -13.34
N GLY A 50 13.16 -13.31 -12.81
CA GLY A 50 14.51 -12.75 -12.71
C GLY A 50 15.45 -13.66 -11.90
N TYR A 51 14.99 -14.21 -10.79
CA TYR A 51 15.76 -15.19 -10.01
C TYR A 51 16.00 -16.49 -10.80
N PHE A 52 15.00 -16.99 -11.54
CA PHE A 52 15.19 -18.19 -12.35
C PHE A 52 16.18 -17.98 -13.49
N GLU A 53 16.13 -16.84 -14.16
CA GLU A 53 17.10 -16.49 -15.20
C GLU A 53 18.53 -16.38 -14.64
N PHE A 54 18.66 -15.78 -13.45
CA PHE A 54 19.96 -15.72 -12.77
C PHE A 54 20.48 -17.12 -12.44
N LEU A 55 19.66 -17.99 -11.83
CA LEU A 55 20.06 -19.33 -11.39
C LEU A 55 20.47 -20.26 -12.55
N ARG A 56 19.93 -20.05 -13.76
CA ARG A 56 20.31 -20.79 -14.97
C ARG A 56 21.66 -20.43 -15.51
N ARG A 57 22.27 -19.33 -15.07
CA ARG A 57 23.60 -18.92 -15.53
C ARG A 57 24.68 -19.79 -14.89
N LYS A 58 25.72 -20.15 -15.68
CA LYS A 58 26.83 -20.96 -15.19
C LYS A 58 27.53 -20.31 -13.99
N GLY A 59 27.67 -21.04 -12.89
CA GLY A 59 28.30 -20.55 -11.67
C GLY A 59 27.41 -19.67 -10.78
N ALA A 60 26.11 -19.56 -11.06
CA ALA A 60 25.17 -18.75 -10.29
C ALA A 60 25.06 -19.21 -8.82
N ALA A 61 25.10 -20.52 -8.55
CA ALA A 61 25.06 -21.09 -7.22
C ALA A 61 26.11 -20.50 -6.25
N LYS A 62 27.28 -20.09 -6.77
CA LYS A 62 28.34 -19.45 -5.98
C LYS A 62 28.11 -17.95 -5.72
N LYS A 63 27.07 -17.34 -6.33
CA LYS A 63 26.80 -15.90 -6.30
C LYS A 63 25.39 -15.58 -5.76
N LEU A 64 24.78 -16.50 -5.03
CA LEU A 64 23.42 -16.33 -4.52
C LEU A 64 23.26 -15.06 -3.67
N ASP A 65 24.27 -14.72 -2.86
CA ASP A 65 24.25 -13.50 -2.07
C ASP A 65 24.20 -12.22 -2.91
N SER A 66 24.77 -12.25 -4.13
CA SER A 66 24.73 -11.10 -5.02
C SER A 66 23.35 -10.82 -5.63
N MET A 67 22.46 -11.81 -5.63
CA MET A 67 21.08 -11.63 -6.10
C MET A 67 20.25 -10.72 -5.20
N LEU A 68 20.60 -10.65 -3.92
CA LEU A 68 19.90 -9.89 -2.89
C LEU A 68 20.65 -8.62 -2.49
N ALA A 69 21.71 -8.25 -3.22
CA ALA A 69 22.63 -7.22 -2.78
C ALA A 69 22.02 -5.81 -2.70
N ASP A 70 21.10 -5.47 -3.62
CA ASP A 70 20.58 -4.11 -3.75
C ASP A 70 19.14 -4.00 -3.24
N LEU A 71 19.00 -3.64 -1.95
CA LEU A 71 17.70 -3.38 -1.34
C LEU A 71 17.06 -2.11 -1.89
N GLU A 72 17.83 -1.04 -2.12
CA GLU A 72 17.29 0.22 -2.61
C GLU A 72 16.73 0.09 -4.03
N ALA A 73 17.42 -0.65 -4.90
CA ALA A 73 16.91 -0.94 -6.24
C ALA A 73 15.61 -1.74 -6.21
N ASP A 74 15.48 -2.69 -5.26
CA ASP A 74 14.22 -3.41 -5.08
C ASP A 74 13.11 -2.48 -4.57
N LEU A 75 13.38 -1.64 -3.56
CA LEU A 75 12.43 -0.67 -3.05
C LEU A 75 11.94 0.27 -4.15
N ASP A 76 12.85 0.83 -4.94
CA ASP A 76 12.51 1.73 -6.05
C ASP A 76 11.69 1.03 -7.13
N ARG A 77 12.04 -0.21 -7.47
CA ARG A 77 11.25 -1.02 -8.41
C ARG A 77 9.79 -1.18 -7.94
N TYR A 78 9.58 -1.55 -6.68
CA TYR A 78 8.23 -1.69 -6.13
C TYR A 78 7.50 -0.36 -6.07
N ARG A 79 8.15 0.75 -5.67
CA ARG A 79 7.59 2.09 -5.67
C ARG A 79 7.07 2.47 -7.06
N VAL A 80 7.93 2.43 -8.06
CA VAL A 80 7.58 2.79 -9.45
C VAL A 80 6.46 1.92 -10.00
N MET A 81 6.49 0.61 -9.72
CA MET A 81 5.51 -0.34 -10.24
C MET A 81 4.13 -0.19 -9.60
N LEU A 82 4.04 0.20 -8.33
CA LEU A 82 2.78 0.28 -7.58
C LEU A 82 2.21 1.71 -7.51
N GLU A 83 3.01 2.74 -7.79
CA GLU A 83 2.61 4.15 -7.67
C GLU A 83 1.29 4.49 -8.40
N PRO A 84 1.02 4.03 -9.64
CA PRO A 84 -0.20 4.41 -10.35
C PRO A 84 -1.47 3.99 -9.61
N GLU A 85 -1.52 2.77 -9.10
CA GLU A 85 -2.65 2.20 -8.37
C GLU A 85 -2.80 2.82 -6.97
N LEU A 86 -1.69 3.06 -6.29
CA LEU A 86 -1.67 3.73 -4.99
C LEU A 86 -2.13 5.18 -5.11
N MET A 87 -1.68 5.90 -6.15
CA MET A 87 -2.14 7.26 -6.42
C MET A 87 -3.62 7.31 -6.78
N ALA A 88 -4.16 6.30 -7.48
CA ALA A 88 -5.59 6.21 -7.76
C ALA A 88 -6.41 6.07 -6.46
N ALA A 89 -5.96 5.23 -5.52
CA ALA A 89 -6.60 5.09 -4.22
C ALA A 89 -6.50 6.38 -3.38
N ALA A 90 -5.33 7.05 -3.38
CA ALA A 90 -5.15 8.35 -2.70
C ALA A 90 -6.05 9.45 -3.30
N LEU A 91 -6.16 9.50 -4.62
CA LEU A 91 -7.05 10.45 -5.31
C LEU A 91 -8.51 10.24 -4.93
N LYS A 92 -8.94 8.99 -4.81
CA LYS A 92 -10.29 8.64 -4.37
C LYS A 92 -10.54 9.10 -2.92
N GLY A 93 -9.54 8.96 -2.05
CA GLY A 93 -9.57 9.52 -0.70
C GLY A 93 -9.69 11.04 -0.68
N ALA A 94 -8.87 11.72 -1.46
CA ALA A 94 -8.94 13.18 -1.60
C ALA A 94 -10.31 13.66 -2.10
N SER A 95 -10.87 12.99 -3.12
CA SER A 95 -12.18 13.31 -3.68
C SER A 95 -13.34 13.03 -2.72
N SER A 96 -13.16 12.21 -1.70
CA SER A 96 -14.19 11.97 -0.68
C SER A 96 -14.39 13.13 0.30
N VAL A 97 -13.43 14.06 0.35
CA VAL A 97 -13.40 15.19 1.30
C VAL A 97 -13.30 16.56 0.61
N SER A 98 -13.24 16.62 -0.71
CA SER A 98 -13.07 17.85 -1.48
C SER A 98 -13.78 17.76 -2.84
N ASP A 99 -14.42 18.87 -3.23
CA ASP A 99 -15.08 19.05 -4.54
C ASP A 99 -14.11 19.59 -5.61
N ALA A 100 -12.80 19.71 -5.31
CA ALA A 100 -11.81 20.14 -6.28
C ALA A 100 -11.69 19.17 -7.45
N SER A 101 -11.29 19.66 -8.61
CA SER A 101 -11.13 18.80 -9.80
C SER A 101 -10.07 17.71 -9.56
N ALA A 102 -10.26 16.54 -10.18
CA ALA A 102 -9.31 15.43 -10.09
C ALA A 102 -7.88 15.83 -10.55
N ALA A 103 -7.76 16.76 -11.50
CA ALA A 103 -6.46 17.26 -11.94
C ALA A 103 -5.75 18.10 -10.85
N THR A 104 -6.49 18.96 -10.17
CA THR A 104 -6.01 19.76 -9.04
C THR A 104 -5.58 18.86 -7.91
N LEU A 105 -6.46 17.95 -7.47
CA LEU A 105 -6.17 17.00 -6.38
C LEU A 105 -4.93 16.16 -6.68
N ARG A 106 -4.81 15.63 -7.90
CA ARG A 106 -3.64 14.82 -8.28
C ARG A 106 -2.34 15.60 -8.20
N ARG A 107 -2.34 16.87 -8.63
CA ARG A 107 -1.17 17.74 -8.52
C ARG A 107 -0.80 17.98 -7.05
N ASP A 108 -1.79 18.29 -6.21
CA ASP A 108 -1.58 18.61 -4.80
C ASP A 108 -1.10 17.39 -4.01
N LEU A 109 -1.65 16.19 -4.30
CA LEU A 109 -1.19 14.92 -3.71
C LEU A 109 0.28 14.62 -4.08
N LYS A 110 0.67 14.86 -5.33
CA LYS A 110 2.07 14.67 -5.76
C LYS A 110 3.02 15.65 -5.06
N SER A 111 2.64 16.92 -4.96
CA SER A 111 3.47 17.93 -4.30
C SER A 111 3.59 17.72 -2.78
N GLY A 112 2.59 17.09 -2.17
CA GLY A 112 2.52 16.81 -0.74
C GLY A 112 3.16 15.48 -0.32
N ASP A 113 3.83 14.76 -1.23
CA ASP A 113 4.42 13.42 -0.96
C ASP A 113 3.44 12.47 -0.23
N VAL A 114 2.19 12.43 -0.69
CA VAL A 114 1.13 11.66 -0.05
C VAL A 114 1.43 10.16 0.10
N LEU A 115 2.29 9.62 -0.77
CA LEU A 115 2.65 8.21 -0.79
C LEU A 115 3.89 7.86 0.04
N GLY A 116 4.59 8.82 0.68
CA GLY A 116 5.80 8.55 1.44
C GLY A 116 5.65 7.45 2.50
N GLU A 117 4.61 7.55 3.34
CA GLU A 117 4.34 6.50 4.34
C GLU A 117 3.83 5.19 3.71
N VAL A 118 3.10 5.26 2.58
CA VAL A 118 2.68 4.07 1.85
C VAL A 118 3.90 3.33 1.30
N HIS A 119 4.88 4.05 0.77
CA HIS A 119 6.15 3.48 0.29
C HIS A 119 6.96 2.86 1.44
N THR A 120 6.98 3.48 2.61
CA THR A 120 7.59 2.88 3.81
C THR A 120 6.90 1.56 4.16
N TYR A 121 5.56 1.54 4.14
CA TYR A 121 4.80 0.31 4.40
C TYR A 121 5.08 -0.78 3.34
N VAL A 122 5.23 -0.42 2.06
CA VAL A 122 5.65 -1.36 1.00
C VAL A 122 7.02 -1.96 1.32
N GLY A 123 7.97 -1.14 1.76
CA GLY A 123 9.29 -1.62 2.20
C GLY A 123 9.18 -2.64 3.32
N ASP A 124 8.52 -2.27 4.41
CA ASP A 124 8.45 -3.05 5.64
C ASP A 124 7.59 -4.33 5.52
N LYS A 125 6.51 -4.28 4.76
CA LYS A 125 5.51 -5.36 4.71
C LYS A 125 5.58 -6.21 3.45
N VAL A 126 6.22 -5.72 2.39
CA VAL A 126 6.33 -6.45 1.12
C VAL A 126 7.79 -6.77 0.82
N VAL A 127 8.63 -5.76 0.60
CA VAL A 127 9.99 -5.94 0.06
C VAL A 127 10.89 -6.68 1.04
N GLU A 128 11.02 -6.19 2.27
CA GLU A 128 11.89 -6.85 3.26
C GLU A 128 11.44 -8.28 3.61
N PRO A 129 10.15 -8.56 3.87
CA PRO A 129 9.73 -9.91 4.22
C PRO A 129 9.89 -10.91 3.07
N ILE A 130 9.65 -10.51 1.81
CA ILE A 130 9.86 -11.40 0.66
C ILE A 130 11.36 -11.68 0.48
N ARG A 131 12.22 -10.67 0.60
CA ARG A 131 13.69 -10.82 0.57
C ARG A 131 14.19 -11.78 1.66
N LYS A 132 13.69 -11.61 2.90
CA LYS A 132 14.02 -12.53 4.02
C LYS A 132 13.58 -13.96 3.70
N SER A 133 12.41 -14.15 3.09
CA SER A 133 11.91 -15.47 2.69
C SER A 133 12.77 -16.09 1.58
N VAL A 134 13.16 -15.30 0.57
CA VAL A 134 14.07 -15.73 -0.50
C VAL A 134 15.44 -16.07 0.06
N GLN A 135 16.02 -15.23 0.91
CA GLN A 135 17.33 -15.48 1.52
C GLN A 135 17.32 -16.77 2.36
N LYS A 136 16.29 -16.97 3.17
CA LYS A 136 16.14 -18.21 3.97
C LYS A 136 16.04 -19.43 3.07
N CYS A 137 15.29 -19.36 1.99
CA CYS A 137 15.12 -20.39 1.00
C CYS A 137 16.47 -20.74 0.33
N LEU A 138 17.20 -19.74 -0.15
CA LEU A 138 18.49 -19.94 -0.82
C LEU A 138 19.57 -20.52 0.10
N LYS A 139 19.58 -20.14 1.37
CA LYS A 139 20.49 -20.72 2.39
C LYS A 139 20.22 -22.19 2.69
N SER A 140 18.98 -22.66 2.50
CA SER A 140 18.58 -24.04 2.82
C SER A 140 18.92 -25.07 1.74
N VAL A 141 19.37 -24.66 0.54
CA VAL A 141 19.54 -25.54 -0.61
C VAL A 141 21.01 -25.81 -1.00
N ASP A 142 21.96 -25.40 -0.18
CA ASP A 142 23.41 -25.68 -0.29
C ASP A 142 24.00 -25.58 -1.72
N GLY A 143 23.53 -24.57 -2.47
CA GLY A 143 24.01 -24.30 -3.83
C GLY A 143 23.44 -25.19 -4.94
N ASP A 144 22.48 -26.08 -4.65
CA ASP A 144 21.77 -26.86 -5.66
C ASP A 144 20.76 -25.96 -6.40
N THR A 145 20.99 -25.77 -7.68
CA THR A 145 20.16 -24.89 -8.53
C THR A 145 18.73 -25.38 -8.69
N ASP A 146 18.48 -26.68 -8.83
CA ASP A 146 17.14 -27.22 -9.04
C ASP A 146 16.31 -27.16 -7.75
N GLN A 147 16.96 -27.45 -6.63
CA GLN A 147 16.32 -27.25 -5.32
C GLN A 147 16.05 -25.77 -5.05
N ALA A 148 16.95 -24.86 -5.40
CA ALA A 148 16.74 -23.42 -5.28
C ALA A 148 15.51 -22.95 -6.10
N ILE A 149 15.41 -23.36 -7.36
CA ILE A 149 14.27 -23.05 -8.23
C ILE A 149 12.97 -23.58 -7.63
N THR A 150 12.96 -24.81 -7.13
CA THR A 150 11.77 -25.43 -6.54
C THR A 150 11.34 -24.70 -5.27
N ALA A 151 12.27 -24.38 -4.40
CA ALA A 151 12.02 -23.67 -3.16
C ALA A 151 11.52 -22.23 -3.39
N LEU A 152 12.15 -21.51 -4.35
CA LEU A 152 11.68 -20.17 -4.76
C LEU A 152 10.26 -20.18 -5.34
N ARG A 153 9.90 -21.21 -6.13
CA ARG A 153 8.51 -21.38 -6.60
C ARG A 153 7.53 -21.46 -5.43
N GLY A 154 7.90 -22.16 -4.36
CA GLY A 154 7.09 -22.25 -3.14
C GLY A 154 6.88 -20.88 -2.48
N VAL A 155 7.96 -20.12 -2.29
CA VAL A 155 7.91 -18.77 -1.71
C VAL A 155 6.99 -17.86 -2.53
N TYR A 156 7.25 -17.71 -3.82
CA TYR A 156 6.46 -16.78 -4.66
C TYR A 156 5.03 -17.24 -4.89
N ARG A 157 4.76 -18.55 -4.90
CA ARG A 157 3.38 -19.06 -4.93
C ARG A 157 2.62 -18.61 -3.69
N GLN A 158 3.20 -18.78 -2.50
CA GLN A 158 2.59 -18.33 -1.24
C GLN A 158 2.32 -16.83 -1.24
N TRP A 159 3.28 -16.00 -1.69
CA TRP A 159 3.08 -14.56 -1.76
C TRP A 159 1.95 -14.15 -2.72
N ARG A 160 1.83 -14.84 -3.86
CA ARG A 160 0.78 -14.55 -4.85
C ARG A 160 -0.61 -15.05 -4.43
N SER A 161 -0.70 -16.22 -3.77
CA SER A 161 -1.99 -16.80 -3.39
C SER A 161 -2.52 -16.25 -2.08
N ASP A 162 -1.66 -16.13 -1.08
CA ASP A 162 -2.12 -15.94 0.30
C ASP A 162 -1.97 -14.50 0.78
N LYS A 163 -1.03 -13.74 0.21
CA LYS A 163 -0.68 -12.41 0.74
C LYS A 163 -1.05 -11.26 -0.18
N ALA A 164 -1.00 -11.43 -1.50
CA ALA A 164 -1.16 -10.32 -2.44
C ALA A 164 -2.48 -9.57 -2.29
N ASP A 165 -3.58 -10.29 -2.06
CA ASP A 165 -4.91 -9.67 -1.95
C ASP A 165 -5.05 -8.89 -0.64
N ALA A 166 -4.61 -9.44 0.49
CA ALA A 166 -4.61 -8.75 1.78
C ALA A 166 -3.70 -7.52 1.77
N LEU A 167 -2.49 -7.64 1.21
CA LEU A 167 -1.57 -6.50 1.06
C LEU A 167 -2.14 -5.40 0.17
N ALA A 168 -2.83 -5.76 -0.91
CA ALA A 168 -3.49 -4.79 -1.78
C ALA A 168 -4.59 -4.02 -1.03
N GLU A 169 -5.38 -4.71 -0.21
CA GLU A 169 -6.40 -4.08 0.61
C GLU A 169 -5.79 -3.10 1.60
N ASP A 170 -4.79 -3.52 2.37
CA ASP A 170 -4.10 -2.68 3.36
C ASP A 170 -3.48 -1.43 2.71
N LEU A 171 -2.77 -1.62 1.61
CA LEU A 171 -2.11 -0.55 0.87
C LEU A 171 -3.11 0.44 0.26
N CYS A 172 -4.23 -0.04 -0.33
CA CYS A 172 -5.27 0.84 -0.85
C CYS A 172 -5.95 1.64 0.26
N ARG A 173 -6.26 1.01 1.40
CA ARG A 173 -6.85 1.70 2.55
C ARG A 173 -5.92 2.77 3.12
N LEU A 174 -4.61 2.45 3.23
CA LEU A 174 -3.61 3.40 3.69
C LEU A 174 -3.49 4.59 2.71
N ALA A 175 -3.36 4.34 1.41
CA ALA A 175 -3.26 5.37 0.39
C ALA A 175 -4.52 6.26 0.36
N PHE A 176 -5.71 5.67 0.44
CA PHE A 176 -6.98 6.39 0.54
C PHE A 176 -7.01 7.32 1.76
N GLY A 177 -6.67 6.80 2.94
CA GLY A 177 -6.61 7.60 4.17
C GLY A 177 -5.64 8.77 4.07
N ARG A 178 -4.47 8.55 3.45
CA ARG A 178 -3.47 9.61 3.22
C ARG A 178 -3.96 10.68 2.24
N GLY A 179 -4.64 10.27 1.18
CA GLY A 179 -5.26 11.19 0.24
C GLY A 179 -6.30 12.10 0.92
N ALA A 180 -7.19 11.51 1.71
CA ALA A 180 -8.18 12.26 2.48
C ALA A 180 -7.53 13.23 3.49
N GLN A 181 -6.54 12.77 4.26
CA GLN A 181 -5.83 13.59 5.25
C GLN A 181 -5.08 14.77 4.64
N ASN A 182 -4.40 14.54 3.51
CA ASN A 182 -3.63 15.59 2.84
C ASN A 182 -4.52 16.70 2.30
N THR A 183 -5.74 16.37 1.91
CA THR A 183 -6.70 17.30 1.31
C THR A 183 -7.57 18.01 2.36
N ALA A 184 -7.76 17.43 3.54
CA ALA A 184 -8.54 18.02 4.62
C ALA A 184 -7.80 19.10 5.43
N LYS A 185 -6.52 19.33 5.15
CA LYS A 185 -5.69 20.40 5.76
C LYS A 185 -5.91 21.72 5.06
#